data_7bbcd52d21d15de7650267fb9a277c6b
#
_entry.id   7bbcd52d21d15de7650267fb9a277c6b
#
_cell.length_a   1.000
_cell.length_b   1.000
_cell.length_c   1.000
_cell.angle_alpha   90.00
_cell.angle_beta   90.00
_cell.angle_gamma   90.00
#
_symmetry.space_group_name_H-M   'P 1'
#
loop_
_entity.id
_entity.type
_entity.pdbx_description
1 polymer ?
#
loop_
_entity_poly.entity_id
_entity_poly.type
_entity_poly.pdbx_seq_one_letter_code
_entity_poly.pdbx_strand_id
1 'polypeptide(L)'
;STSRGLGDVYKRQIHTHPPYVSALSMTGEPLQVAHMDATPFFDDCAFLAEWPGLPIADVEGEIISAALGAKRCVLLANHGFLAATSSVEESLYLSVLIERAARNQLIAQSAYGRLKLVDPALARESHDFLLQPSIVKASFAMFARQLEAKEI
;
A
#
# COMPACT_ATOMS: atom_id res chain seq x y z
N SER A 1 26.12 -13.87 0.04
CA SER A 1 24.91 -14.01 0.83
C SER A 1 23.73 -14.21 -0.11
N THR A 2 23.19 -15.40 -0.14
CA THR A 2 22.05 -15.79 -0.96
C THR A 2 20.78 -15.21 -0.35
N SER A 3 20.23 -14.15 -0.93
CA SER A 3 18.85 -13.73 -0.66
C SER A 3 17.90 -14.82 -1.18
N ARG A 4 17.63 -15.81 -0.34
CA ARG A 4 16.58 -16.80 -0.60
C ARG A 4 15.23 -16.15 -0.26
N GLY A 5 14.40 -15.88 -1.27
CA GLY A 5 13.01 -15.70 -0.99
C GLY A 5 12.18 -14.83 -1.91
N LEU A 6 12.75 -14.10 -2.85
CA LEU A 6 11.99 -13.42 -3.88
C LEU A 6 12.52 -13.98 -5.21
N GLY A 7 11.75 -14.90 -5.82
CA GLY A 7 12.07 -15.42 -7.14
C GLY A 7 12.45 -14.28 -8.09
N ASP A 8 13.25 -14.55 -9.12
CA ASP A 8 13.95 -13.66 -10.06
C ASP A 8 13.17 -12.51 -10.72
N VAL A 9 12.15 -11.96 -10.06
CA VAL A 9 11.43 -10.77 -10.51
C VAL A 9 12.01 -9.58 -9.79
N TYR A 10 12.76 -8.73 -10.49
CA TYR A 10 13.18 -7.43 -9.99
C TYR A 10 11.95 -6.62 -9.61
N LYS A 11 11.67 -6.52 -8.31
CA LYS A 11 10.58 -5.67 -7.82
C LYS A 11 10.95 -4.20 -7.97
N ARG A 12 9.99 -3.40 -8.41
CA ARG A 12 10.07 -1.95 -8.40
C ARG A 12 9.43 -1.46 -7.12
N GLN A 13 10.16 -0.63 -6.36
CA GLN A 13 9.72 -0.18 -5.04
C GLN A 13 9.40 1.31 -5.05
N ILE A 14 8.33 1.67 -4.36
CA ILE A 14 8.03 3.05 -3.97
C ILE A 14 7.84 3.05 -2.47
N HIS A 15 8.66 3.84 -1.77
CA HIS A 15 8.52 4.12 -0.35
C HIS A 15 8.09 5.58 -0.18
N THR A 16 7.06 5.82 0.64
CA THR A 16 6.45 7.15 0.74
C THR A 16 5.79 7.38 2.09
N HIS A 17 5.73 8.65 2.51
CA HIS A 17 5.12 9.11 3.76
C HIS A 17 4.01 10.15 3.49
N PRO A 18 2.97 9.85 2.72
CA PRO A 18 1.94 10.83 2.45
C PRO A 18 1.07 11.07 3.70
N PRO A 19 0.35 12.21 3.80
CA PRO A 19 -0.25 12.67 5.05
C PRO A 19 -1.20 11.67 5.73
N TYR A 20 -2.12 11.06 4.99
CA TYR A 20 -3.12 10.17 5.59
C TYR A 20 -2.57 8.78 5.88
N VAL A 21 -1.67 8.26 5.07
CA VAL A 21 -0.92 7.03 5.38
C VAL A 21 -0.07 7.23 6.62
N SER A 22 0.64 8.36 6.72
CA SER A 22 1.42 8.69 7.91
C SER A 22 0.54 8.78 9.16
N ALA A 23 -0.61 9.44 9.06
CA ALA A 23 -1.58 9.51 10.16
C ALA A 23 -2.12 8.13 10.55
N LEU A 24 -2.47 7.28 9.57
CA LEU A 24 -2.90 5.90 9.83
C LEU A 24 -1.79 5.10 10.50
N SER A 25 -0.54 5.23 10.06
CA SER A 25 0.60 4.52 10.66
C SER A 25 0.84 4.86 12.13
N MET A 26 0.41 6.06 12.57
CA MET A 26 0.52 6.51 13.96
C MET A 26 -0.53 5.89 14.88
N THR A 27 -1.59 5.29 14.34
CA THR A 27 -2.65 4.66 15.14
C THR A 27 -2.24 3.30 15.69
N GLY A 28 -1.20 2.68 15.15
CA GLY A 28 -0.82 1.31 15.47
C GLY A 28 -1.76 0.24 14.86
N GLU A 29 -2.67 0.64 13.98
CA GLU A 29 -3.67 -0.22 13.36
C GLU A 29 -3.41 -0.42 11.86
N PRO A 30 -3.72 -1.59 11.30
CA PRO A 30 -3.59 -1.83 9.86
C PRO A 30 -4.65 -1.09 9.05
N LEU A 31 -4.42 -1.00 7.75
CA LEU A 31 -5.47 -0.62 6.81
C LEU A 31 -6.61 -1.64 6.85
N GLN A 32 -7.84 -1.16 7.01
CA GLN A 32 -9.04 -1.99 7.01
C GLN A 32 -9.74 -1.93 5.64
N VAL A 33 -10.12 -3.09 5.12
CA VAL A 33 -10.81 -3.18 3.83
C VAL A 33 -12.31 -2.90 4.05
N ALA A 34 -12.65 -1.62 4.12
CA ALA A 34 -14.02 -1.13 4.35
C ALA A 34 -14.56 -0.29 3.19
N HIS A 35 -13.79 -0.08 2.12
CA HIS A 35 -14.15 0.66 0.93
C HIS A 35 -13.51 0.04 -0.31
N MET A 36 -14.07 0.29 -1.48
CA MET A 36 -13.55 -0.23 -2.74
C MET A 36 -12.08 0.13 -2.99
N ASP A 37 -11.68 1.37 -2.68
CA ASP A 37 -10.28 1.81 -2.84
C ASP A 37 -9.29 1.04 -1.93
N ALA A 38 -9.79 0.36 -0.89
CA ALA A 38 -8.98 -0.47 0.00
C ALA A 38 -8.90 -1.94 -0.46
N THR A 39 -9.76 -2.38 -1.38
CA THR A 39 -9.78 -3.79 -1.81
C THR A 39 -8.50 -4.25 -2.52
N PRO A 40 -7.71 -3.40 -3.25
CA PRO A 40 -6.41 -3.81 -3.78
C PRO A 40 -5.40 -4.28 -2.73
N PHE A 41 -5.65 -3.97 -1.46
CA PHE A 41 -4.80 -4.34 -0.32
C PHE A 41 -5.31 -5.58 0.44
N PHE A 42 -6.42 -6.18 0.00
CA PHE A 42 -7.01 -7.35 0.65
C PHE A 42 -6.05 -8.55 0.59
N ASP A 43 -5.60 -9.03 1.75
CA ASP A 43 -4.55 -10.05 1.93
C ASP A 43 -3.20 -9.74 1.24
N ASP A 44 -3.01 -8.53 0.74
CA ASP A 44 -1.86 -8.15 -0.09
C ASP A 44 -1.09 -6.92 0.45
N CYS A 45 -1.48 -6.44 1.64
CA CYS A 45 -0.75 -5.44 2.40
C CYS A 45 -0.38 -6.02 3.77
N ALA A 46 0.92 -6.15 4.03
CA ALA A 46 1.41 -6.51 5.35
C ALA A 46 1.33 -5.30 6.29
N PHE A 47 1.34 -5.56 7.59
CA PHE A 47 1.44 -4.53 8.62
C PHE A 47 2.63 -4.84 9.53
N LEU A 48 3.62 -3.95 9.56
CA LEU A 48 4.72 -4.00 10.50
C LEU A 48 4.37 -3.13 11.70
N ALA A 49 3.91 -3.76 12.80
CA ALA A 49 3.37 -3.07 13.96
C ALA A 49 4.42 -2.38 14.82
N GLU A 50 5.67 -2.83 14.74
CA GLU A 50 6.77 -2.31 15.55
C GLU A 50 7.74 -1.50 14.67
N TRP A 51 7.94 -0.24 15.03
CA TRP A 51 8.97 0.57 14.41
C TRP A 51 10.34 0.23 14.99
N PRO A 52 11.30 -0.23 14.18
CA PRO A 52 12.63 -0.65 14.67
C PRO A 52 13.54 0.53 15.06
N GLY A 53 13.07 1.76 14.97
CA GLY A 53 13.86 2.97 15.21
C GLY A 53 14.49 3.52 13.93
N LEU A 54 15.45 4.45 14.09
CA LEU A 54 16.17 4.99 12.94
C LEU A 54 17.00 3.90 12.26
N PRO A 55 16.94 3.79 10.94
CA PRO A 55 17.54 2.69 10.22
C PRO A 55 19.07 2.74 10.26
N ILE A 56 19.67 1.62 10.65
CA ILE A 56 20.93 1.22 10.07
C ILE A 56 20.52 0.49 8.79
N ALA A 57 20.78 1.08 7.63
CA ALA A 57 20.14 0.81 6.35
C ALA A 57 19.96 -0.68 5.97
N ASP A 58 20.91 -1.54 6.32
CA ASP A 58 20.85 -2.97 5.99
C ASP A 58 19.83 -3.73 6.86
N VAL A 59 19.74 -3.40 8.15
CA VAL A 59 18.85 -4.09 9.10
C VAL A 59 17.39 -3.72 8.85
N GLU A 60 17.09 -2.46 8.55
CA GLU A 60 15.73 -2.03 8.23
C GLU A 60 15.23 -2.71 6.95
N GLY A 61 16.06 -2.77 5.91
CA GLY A 61 15.73 -3.45 4.66
C GLY A 61 15.39 -4.93 4.86
N GLU A 62 16.11 -5.63 5.74
CA GLU A 62 15.82 -7.03 6.09
C GLU A 62 14.48 -7.17 6.84
N ILE A 63 14.20 -6.30 7.81
CA ILE A 63 12.96 -6.30 8.59
C ILE A 63 11.75 -6.03 7.69
N ILE A 64 11.83 -4.99 6.84
CA ILE A 64 10.75 -4.64 5.92
C ILE A 64 10.54 -5.76 4.89
N SER A 65 11.61 -6.33 4.35
CA SER A 65 11.53 -7.44 3.40
C SER A 65 10.90 -8.69 4.01
N ALA A 66 11.24 -8.99 5.25
CA ALA A 66 10.62 -10.10 6.00
C ALA A 66 9.13 -9.86 6.25
N ALA A 67 8.76 -8.63 6.65
CA ALA A 67 7.36 -8.25 6.88
C ALA A 67 6.54 -8.26 5.59
N LEU A 68 7.09 -7.77 4.49
CA LEU A 68 6.47 -7.76 3.16
C LEU A 68 6.16 -9.20 2.68
N GLY A 69 7.12 -10.12 2.83
CA GLY A 69 6.98 -11.51 2.38
C GLY A 69 6.59 -11.59 0.90
N ALA A 70 5.53 -12.33 0.59
CA ALA A 70 5.01 -12.49 -0.77
C ALA A 70 4.03 -11.39 -1.19
N LYS A 71 3.67 -10.47 -0.29
CA LYS A 71 2.70 -9.40 -0.55
C LYS A 71 3.29 -8.28 -1.41
N ARG A 72 2.43 -7.47 -2.02
CA ARG A 72 2.81 -6.29 -2.81
C ARG A 72 3.15 -5.08 -1.96
N CYS A 73 2.58 -5.00 -0.77
CA CYS A 73 2.65 -3.80 0.05
C CYS A 73 2.94 -4.10 1.51
N VAL A 74 3.49 -3.11 2.22
CA VAL A 74 3.57 -3.10 3.68
C VAL A 74 3.30 -1.70 4.21
N LEU A 75 2.41 -1.61 5.20
CA LEU A 75 2.21 -0.44 6.04
C LEU A 75 3.13 -0.57 7.27
N LEU A 76 3.89 0.48 7.52
CA LEU A 76 4.90 0.53 8.58
C LEU A 76 4.40 1.43 9.70
N ALA A 77 4.14 0.89 10.89
CA ALA A 77 3.71 1.68 12.05
C ALA A 77 4.72 2.79 12.36
N ASN A 78 4.23 3.98 12.68
CA ASN A 78 5.03 5.18 12.97
C ASN A 78 6.00 5.62 11.86
N HIS A 79 5.79 5.14 10.62
CA HIS A 79 6.72 5.41 9.53
C HIS A 79 5.98 5.80 8.25
N GLY A 80 5.43 4.83 7.51
CA GLY A 80 4.82 5.10 6.22
C GLY A 80 4.42 3.83 5.47
N PHE A 81 4.63 3.83 4.15
CA PHE A 81 4.18 2.79 3.26
C PHE A 81 5.26 2.41 2.25
N LEU A 82 5.31 1.14 1.90
CA LEU A 82 6.15 0.62 0.83
C LEU A 82 5.32 -0.28 -0.08
N ALA A 83 5.36 -0.01 -1.38
CA ALA A 83 4.89 -0.91 -2.43
C ALA A 83 6.10 -1.51 -3.16
N ALA A 84 6.07 -2.82 -3.42
CA ALA A 84 7.11 -3.54 -4.14
C ALA A 84 6.48 -4.53 -5.12
N THR A 85 6.40 -4.13 -6.39
CA THR A 85 5.68 -4.86 -7.44
C THR A 85 6.57 -5.12 -8.66
N SER A 86 6.00 -5.73 -9.70
CA SER A 86 6.71 -6.02 -10.95
C SER A 86 6.92 -4.79 -11.85
N SER A 87 6.20 -3.69 -11.62
CA SER A 87 6.30 -2.46 -12.41
C SER A 87 6.19 -1.19 -11.56
N VAL A 88 6.77 -0.10 -12.06
CA VAL A 88 6.65 1.22 -11.43
C VAL A 88 5.21 1.70 -11.45
N GLU A 89 4.49 1.42 -12.52
CA GLU A 89 3.09 1.79 -12.71
C GLU A 89 2.20 1.18 -11.62
N GLU A 90 2.39 -0.10 -11.31
CA GLU A 90 1.65 -0.79 -10.26
C GLU A 90 2.03 -0.28 -8.87
N SER A 91 3.32 -0.08 -8.60
CA SER A 91 3.77 0.47 -7.32
C SER A 91 3.24 1.89 -7.09
N LEU A 92 3.20 2.76 -8.11
CA LEU A 92 2.61 4.08 -8.01
C LEU A 92 1.09 4.02 -7.83
N TYR A 93 0.40 3.18 -8.61
CA TYR A 93 -1.04 2.99 -8.48
C TYR A 93 -1.44 2.62 -7.06
N LEU A 94 -0.76 1.65 -6.45
CA LEU A 94 -0.99 1.25 -5.07
C LEU A 94 -0.65 2.37 -4.08
N SER A 95 0.42 3.13 -4.31
CA SER A 95 0.80 4.25 -3.44
C SER A 95 -0.24 5.38 -3.44
N VAL A 96 -0.89 5.64 -4.58
CA VAL A 96 -1.99 6.61 -4.66
C VAL A 96 -3.26 6.08 -3.98
N LEU A 97 -3.59 4.80 -4.20
CA LEU A 97 -4.79 4.21 -3.62
C LEU A 97 -4.71 4.08 -2.10
N ILE A 98 -3.55 3.72 -1.55
CA ILE A 98 -3.44 3.59 -0.08
C ILE A 98 -3.65 4.93 0.62
N GLU A 99 -3.17 6.03 0.06
CA GLU A 99 -3.40 7.37 0.61
C GLU A 99 -4.89 7.73 0.64
N ARG A 100 -5.63 7.40 -0.43
CA ARG A 100 -7.09 7.58 -0.48
C ARG A 100 -7.82 6.68 0.50
N ALA A 101 -7.43 5.41 0.58
CA ALA A 101 -8.02 4.44 1.50
C ALA A 101 -7.77 4.81 2.96
N ALA A 102 -6.54 5.22 3.31
CA ALA A 102 -6.18 5.70 4.64
C ALA A 102 -6.99 6.94 5.05
N ARG A 103 -7.12 7.91 4.13
CA ARG A 103 -7.96 9.09 4.34
C ARG A 103 -9.40 8.70 4.66
N ASN A 104 -9.99 7.84 3.84
CA ASN A 104 -11.39 7.42 4.04
C ASN A 104 -11.56 6.66 5.35
N GLN A 105 -10.63 5.78 5.70
CA GLN A 105 -10.63 5.06 6.97
C GLN A 105 -10.60 6.02 8.16
N LEU A 106 -9.66 6.95 8.19
CA LEU A 106 -9.49 7.89 9.30
C LEU A 106 -10.71 8.80 9.46
N ILE A 107 -11.28 9.32 8.37
CA ILE A 107 -12.50 10.14 8.40
C ILE A 107 -13.68 9.34 8.95
N ALA A 108 -13.90 8.12 8.46
CA ALA A 108 -14.99 7.28 8.90
C ALA A 108 -14.85 6.85 10.36
N GLN A 109 -13.63 6.51 10.79
CA GLN A 109 -13.34 6.15 12.19
C GLN A 109 -13.52 7.34 13.15
N SER A 110 -13.14 8.55 12.73
CA SER A 110 -13.35 9.76 13.55
C SER A 110 -14.83 10.08 13.76
N ALA A 111 -15.67 9.73 12.80
CA ALA A 111 -17.11 9.97 12.87
C ALA A 111 -17.86 8.90 13.68
N TYR A 112 -17.45 7.63 13.61
CA TYR A 112 -18.26 6.50 14.10
C TYR A 112 -17.49 5.44 14.89
N GLY A 113 -16.16 5.49 14.92
CA GLY A 113 -15.29 4.56 15.64
C GLY A 113 -15.14 3.18 14.96
N ARG A 114 -16.21 2.59 14.44
CA ARG A 114 -16.22 1.27 13.81
C ARG A 114 -16.46 1.38 12.30
N LEU A 115 -15.80 0.49 11.54
CA LEU A 115 -16.02 0.37 10.10
C LEU A 115 -16.84 -0.89 9.78
N LYS A 116 -17.69 -0.80 8.75
CA LYS A 116 -18.31 -1.96 8.13
C LYS A 116 -17.35 -2.50 7.07
N LEU A 117 -16.74 -3.63 7.34
CA LEU A 117 -15.81 -4.25 6.41
C LEU A 117 -16.54 -4.79 5.17
N VAL A 118 -15.85 -4.80 4.05
CA VAL A 118 -16.28 -5.47 2.83
C VAL A 118 -16.27 -6.97 3.05
N ASP A 119 -17.25 -7.68 2.50
CA ASP A 119 -17.26 -9.14 2.53
C ASP A 119 -15.98 -9.71 1.90
N PRO A 120 -15.32 -10.71 2.52
CA PRO A 120 -14.05 -11.23 2.03
C PRO A 120 -14.07 -11.74 0.58
N ALA A 121 -15.17 -12.38 0.15
CA ALA A 121 -15.30 -12.88 -1.22
C ALA A 121 -15.39 -11.72 -2.22
N LEU A 122 -16.16 -10.68 -1.89
CA LEU A 122 -16.26 -9.46 -2.71
C LEU A 122 -14.94 -8.66 -2.70
N ALA A 123 -14.25 -8.62 -1.55
CA ALA A 123 -12.95 -7.97 -1.45
C ALA A 123 -11.92 -8.66 -2.36
N ARG A 124 -11.91 -9.99 -2.41
CA ARG A 124 -11.05 -10.77 -3.29
C ARG A 124 -11.36 -10.54 -4.77
N GLU A 125 -12.63 -10.59 -5.16
CA GLU A 125 -13.07 -10.32 -6.53
C GLU A 125 -12.65 -8.93 -6.99
N SER A 126 -12.89 -7.92 -6.14
CA SER A 126 -12.49 -6.54 -6.42
C SER A 126 -10.97 -6.36 -6.49
N HIS A 127 -10.21 -6.98 -5.58
CA HIS A 127 -8.75 -7.02 -5.61
C HIS A 127 -8.24 -7.52 -6.96
N ASP A 128 -8.68 -8.69 -7.38
CA ASP A 128 -8.21 -9.33 -8.61
C ASP A 128 -8.59 -8.52 -9.87
N PHE A 129 -9.75 -7.87 -9.84
CA PHE A 129 -10.18 -6.99 -10.93
C PHE A 129 -9.35 -5.71 -11.00
N LEU A 130 -9.19 -5.00 -9.88
CA LEU A 130 -8.53 -3.69 -9.85
C LEU A 130 -7.01 -3.79 -10.07
N LEU A 131 -6.41 -4.96 -9.86
CA LEU A 131 -5.00 -5.21 -10.12
C LEU A 131 -4.72 -5.80 -11.51
N GLN A 132 -5.71 -5.88 -12.39
CA GLN A 132 -5.47 -6.25 -13.79
C GLN A 132 -4.52 -5.25 -14.47
N PRO A 133 -3.55 -5.71 -15.27
CA PRO A 133 -2.56 -4.84 -15.90
C PRO A 133 -3.17 -3.71 -16.74
N SER A 134 -4.33 -3.95 -17.38
CA SER A 134 -5.05 -2.94 -18.14
C SER A 134 -5.58 -1.80 -17.25
N ILE A 135 -6.12 -2.13 -16.09
CA ILE A 135 -6.63 -1.15 -15.10
C ILE A 135 -5.48 -0.32 -14.54
N VAL A 136 -4.40 -1.00 -14.12
CA VAL A 136 -3.20 -0.35 -13.58
C VAL A 136 -2.61 0.63 -14.58
N LYS A 137 -2.40 0.21 -15.84
CA LYS A 137 -1.85 1.06 -16.90
C LYS A 137 -2.74 2.26 -17.23
N ALA A 138 -4.05 2.05 -17.31
CA ALA A 138 -5.02 3.13 -17.58
C ALA A 138 -5.01 4.16 -16.44
N SER A 139 -4.97 3.71 -15.18
CA SER A 139 -4.90 4.57 -14.00
C SER A 139 -3.60 5.35 -13.95
N PHE A 140 -2.46 4.70 -14.19
CA PHE A 140 -1.17 5.37 -14.26
C PHE A 140 -1.15 6.48 -15.34
N ALA A 141 -1.63 6.18 -16.55
CA ALA A 141 -1.74 7.16 -17.62
C ALA A 141 -2.65 8.34 -17.26
N MET A 142 -3.72 8.10 -16.50
CA MET A 142 -4.58 9.17 -16.00
C MET A 142 -3.83 10.05 -14.99
N PHE A 143 -3.08 9.48 -14.05
CA PHE A 143 -2.29 10.24 -13.08
C PHE A 143 -1.22 11.09 -13.76
N ALA A 144 -0.51 10.54 -14.75
CA ALA A 144 0.49 11.28 -15.53
C ALA A 144 -0.14 12.51 -16.23
N ARG A 145 -1.28 12.32 -16.92
CA ARG A 145 -1.99 13.44 -17.57
C ARG A 145 -2.46 14.52 -16.57
N GLN A 146 -2.84 14.14 -15.36
CA GLN A 146 -3.24 15.10 -14.34
C GLN A 146 -2.07 15.96 -13.83
N LEU A 147 -0.85 15.40 -13.81
CA LEU A 147 0.35 16.16 -13.47
C LEU A 147 0.70 17.14 -14.58
N GLU A 148 0.77 16.69 -15.84
CA GLU A 148 1.03 17.53 -17.00
C GLU A 148 0.06 18.71 -17.11
N ALA A 149 -1.22 18.50 -16.79
CA ALA A 149 -2.24 19.56 -16.81
C ALA A 149 -2.09 20.61 -15.69
N LYS A 150 -1.30 20.33 -14.63
CA LYS A 150 -1.05 21.26 -13.53
C LYS A 150 0.22 22.10 -13.73
N GLU A 151 1.06 21.75 -14.67
CA GLU A 151 2.30 22.47 -14.99
C GLU A 151 2.10 23.60 -16.03
N ILE A 152 0.87 23.77 -16.53
CA ILE A 152 0.46 24.87 -17.41
C ILE A 152 -0.31 25.93 -16.59
#